data_e97aa7786ef24ad8d3aad892a41b5b3f
#
_entry.id   e97aa7786ef24ad8d3aad892a41b5b3f
#
_cell.length_a   1.000
_cell.length_b   1.000
_cell.length_c   1.000
_cell.angle_alpha   90.00
_cell.angle_beta   90.00
_cell.angle_gamma   90.00
#
_symmetry.space_group_name_H-M   'P 1'
#
loop_
_entity.id
_entity.type
_entity.pdbx_description
1 polymer ?
#
loop_
_entity_poly.entity_id
_entity_poly.type
_entity_poly.pdbx_seq_one_letter_code
_entity_poly.pdbx_strand_id
1 'polypeptide(L)'
;MAELLARDAIRLQERAGSRDEAIRRCGAVLVEIGAVAPVYVEAMLAREQSVSTYIGEGVAIPHGTLGSKESVLRDSLAVLRFPGGVDWDGFDVRVCVAIAAAGDGHIDILAQLATVLMDPDAAARLRNATSPDDVITILEEEAT
;
A
#
# COMPACT_ATOMS: atom_id res chain seq x y z
N MET A 1 -3.91 5.51 12.43
CA MET A 1 -3.50 4.83 11.19
C MET A 1 -2.08 4.29 11.26
N ALA A 2 -1.15 5.00 11.81
CA ALA A 2 0.23 4.53 11.93
C ALA A 2 0.37 3.25 12.77
N GLU A 3 -0.54 3.01 13.71
CA GLU A 3 -0.55 1.78 14.50
C GLU A 3 -0.77 0.52 13.67
N LEU A 4 -1.25 0.65 12.43
CA LEU A 4 -1.43 -0.48 11.52
C LEU A 4 -0.15 -0.79 10.74
N LEU A 5 0.88 0.05 10.86
CA LEU A 5 2.10 -0.04 10.08
C LEU A 5 3.28 -0.45 10.95
N ALA A 6 3.71 -1.70 10.81
CA ALA A 6 4.92 -2.18 11.49
C ALA A 6 6.17 -1.74 10.73
N ARG A 7 7.27 -1.50 11.44
CA ARG A 7 8.53 -1.06 10.81
C ARG A 7 9.05 -2.07 9.78
N ASP A 8 8.89 -3.36 10.04
CA ASP A 8 9.34 -4.41 9.12
C ASP A 8 8.46 -4.55 7.87
N ALA A 9 7.32 -3.85 7.82
CA ALA A 9 6.46 -3.76 6.65
C ALA A 9 6.78 -2.53 5.79
N ILE A 10 7.84 -1.80 6.11
CA ILE A 10 8.28 -0.62 5.34
C ILE A 10 9.54 -1.01 4.58
N ARG A 11 9.44 -1.08 3.25
CA ARG A 11 10.51 -1.54 2.36
C ARG A 11 10.80 -0.45 1.34
N LEU A 12 11.92 0.27 1.49
CA LEU A 12 12.20 1.50 0.76
C LEU A 12 13.10 1.31 -0.47
N GLN A 13 13.61 0.09 -0.69
CA GLN A 13 14.53 -0.20 -1.79
C GLN A 13 14.02 -1.37 -2.65
N GLU A 14 12.72 -1.35 -2.95
CA GLU A 14 12.10 -2.41 -3.75
C GLU A 14 12.21 -2.15 -5.24
N ARG A 15 12.10 -3.23 -6.02
CA ARG A 15 12.10 -3.17 -7.48
C ARG A 15 11.01 -4.08 -8.01
N ALA A 16 10.39 -3.66 -9.10
CA ALA A 16 9.42 -4.49 -9.80
C ALA A 16 9.45 -4.13 -11.27
N GLY A 17 9.37 -5.13 -12.14
CA GLY A 17 9.38 -4.95 -13.57
C GLY A 17 8.01 -4.64 -14.15
N SER A 18 6.94 -4.75 -13.37
CA SER A 18 5.59 -4.50 -13.82
C SER A 18 4.68 -4.16 -12.64
N ARG A 19 3.50 -3.62 -12.96
CA ARG A 19 2.45 -3.37 -11.97
C ARG A 19 2.12 -4.64 -11.18
N ASP A 20 1.88 -5.75 -11.88
CA ASP A 20 1.50 -6.99 -11.23
C ASP A 20 2.60 -7.54 -10.33
N GLU A 21 3.86 -7.41 -10.73
CA GLU A 21 4.98 -7.79 -9.87
C GLU A 21 5.03 -6.93 -8.62
N ALA A 22 4.79 -5.62 -8.76
CA ALA A 22 4.75 -4.71 -7.60
C ALA A 22 3.66 -5.11 -6.63
N ILE A 23 2.47 -5.47 -7.13
CA ILE A 23 1.36 -5.93 -6.29
C ILE A 23 1.73 -7.23 -5.58
N ARG A 24 2.38 -8.16 -6.28
CA ARG A 24 2.83 -9.41 -5.67
C ARG A 24 3.84 -9.18 -4.56
N ARG A 25 4.75 -8.22 -4.73
CA ARG A 25 5.70 -7.85 -3.69
C ARG A 25 5.00 -7.25 -2.47
N CYS A 26 4.01 -6.39 -2.69
CA CYS A 26 3.19 -5.87 -1.61
C CYS A 26 2.48 -6.98 -0.85
N GLY A 27 1.86 -7.91 -1.58
CA GLY A 27 1.19 -9.05 -0.99
C GLY A 27 2.14 -9.94 -0.21
N ALA A 28 3.35 -10.16 -0.75
CA ALA A 28 4.37 -10.98 -0.07
C ALA A 28 4.75 -10.38 1.29
N VAL A 29 4.89 -9.07 1.38
CA VAL A 29 5.19 -8.41 2.66
C VAL A 29 4.03 -8.60 3.64
N LEU A 30 2.79 -8.44 3.17
CA LEU A 30 1.62 -8.67 4.03
C LEU A 30 1.55 -10.12 4.54
N VAL A 31 1.94 -11.08 3.71
CA VAL A 31 2.03 -12.50 4.14
C VAL A 31 3.14 -12.67 5.18
N GLU A 32 4.32 -12.11 4.91
CA GLU A 32 5.47 -12.21 5.80
C GLU A 32 5.18 -11.71 7.22
N ILE A 33 4.45 -10.60 7.33
CA ILE A 33 4.14 -10.02 8.63
C ILE A 33 2.93 -10.68 9.30
N GLY A 34 2.37 -11.71 8.68
CA GLY A 34 1.23 -12.45 9.25
C GLY A 34 -0.10 -11.73 9.14
N ALA A 35 -0.22 -10.76 8.25
CA ALA A 35 -1.45 -9.97 8.12
C ALA A 35 -2.50 -10.65 7.25
N VAL A 36 -2.07 -11.44 6.25
CA VAL A 36 -2.99 -12.10 5.32
C VAL A 36 -2.53 -13.52 5.01
N ALA A 37 -3.48 -14.35 4.58
CA ALA A 37 -3.17 -15.66 4.01
C ALA A 37 -2.66 -15.45 2.56
N PRO A 38 -1.82 -16.38 2.02
CA PRO A 38 -1.24 -16.23 0.68
C PRO A 38 -2.24 -16.00 -0.45
N VAL A 39 -3.44 -16.56 -0.34
CA VAL A 39 -4.49 -16.39 -1.35
C VAL A 39 -4.93 -14.92 -1.50
N TYR A 40 -4.69 -14.08 -0.52
CA TYR A 40 -5.03 -12.66 -0.59
C TYR A 40 -4.31 -11.95 -1.74
N VAL A 41 -3.11 -12.41 -2.10
CA VAL A 41 -2.34 -11.81 -3.19
C VAL A 41 -3.10 -11.89 -4.51
N GLU A 42 -3.76 -13.02 -4.77
CA GLU A 42 -4.58 -13.19 -5.97
C GLU A 42 -5.79 -12.24 -5.96
N ALA A 43 -6.36 -12.00 -4.79
CA ALA A 43 -7.46 -11.05 -4.64
C ALA A 43 -6.99 -9.61 -4.93
N MET A 44 -5.75 -9.27 -4.53
CA MET A 44 -5.17 -7.95 -4.82
C MET A 44 -5.02 -7.76 -6.33
N LEU A 45 -4.54 -8.76 -7.04
CA LEU A 45 -4.40 -8.71 -8.49
C LEU A 45 -5.76 -8.59 -9.19
N ALA A 46 -6.75 -9.36 -8.74
CA ALA A 46 -8.11 -9.30 -9.27
C ALA A 46 -8.74 -7.92 -9.05
N ARG A 47 -8.53 -7.33 -7.88
CA ARG A 47 -9.07 -5.99 -7.55
C ARG A 47 -8.49 -4.93 -8.50
N GLU A 48 -7.19 -5.01 -8.77
CA GLU A 48 -6.53 -4.06 -9.66
C GLU A 48 -7.04 -4.14 -11.09
N GLN A 49 -7.36 -5.34 -11.56
CA GLN A 49 -7.92 -5.54 -12.90
C GLN A 49 -9.31 -4.94 -13.05
N SER A 50 -10.07 -4.89 -11.95
CA SER A 50 -11.40 -4.31 -11.94
C SER A 50 -11.36 -2.79 -12.08
N VAL A 51 -10.63 -2.13 -11.19
CA VAL A 51 -10.44 -0.67 -11.18
C VAL A 51 -9.05 -0.40 -10.61
N SER A 52 -8.28 0.45 -11.24
CA SER A 52 -6.94 0.77 -10.78
C SER A 52 -6.94 1.33 -9.36
N THR A 53 -5.95 0.94 -8.57
CA THR A 53 -5.71 1.49 -7.23
C THR A 53 -4.74 2.68 -7.25
N TYR A 54 -4.36 3.15 -8.43
CA TYR A 54 -3.54 4.36 -8.55
C TYR A 54 -4.37 5.58 -8.14
N ILE A 55 -3.85 6.40 -7.25
CA ILE A 55 -4.58 7.57 -6.70
C ILE A 55 -3.94 8.90 -7.07
N GLY A 56 -2.92 8.90 -7.93
CA GLY A 56 -2.21 10.12 -8.31
C GLY A 56 -0.94 10.33 -7.51
N GLU A 57 -0.18 11.34 -7.85
CA GLU A 57 1.04 11.75 -7.15
C GLU A 57 2.10 10.63 -7.06
N GLY A 58 2.08 9.67 -7.98
CA GLY A 58 3.04 8.56 -7.97
C GLY A 58 2.76 7.50 -6.91
N VAL A 59 1.53 7.45 -6.38
CA VAL A 59 1.15 6.55 -5.28
C VAL A 59 0.00 5.65 -5.70
N ALA A 60 0.12 4.36 -5.38
CA ALA A 60 -0.98 3.41 -5.51
C ALA A 60 -1.28 2.78 -4.15
N ILE A 61 -2.51 2.30 -3.98
CA ILE A 61 -2.97 1.69 -2.72
C ILE A 61 -3.53 0.29 -2.96
N PRO A 62 -2.67 -0.68 -3.33
CA PRO A 62 -3.13 -2.04 -3.59
C PRO A 62 -3.84 -2.66 -2.40
N HIS A 63 -4.94 -3.35 -2.64
CA HIS A 63 -5.71 -4.02 -1.61
C HIS A 63 -6.56 -5.12 -2.26
N GLY A 64 -7.13 -6.01 -1.45
CA GLY A 64 -7.93 -7.10 -1.95
C GLY A 64 -9.37 -6.70 -2.24
N THR A 65 -10.15 -7.64 -2.73
CA THR A 65 -11.57 -7.47 -2.99
C THR A 65 -12.35 -7.56 -1.69
N LEU A 66 -13.59 -7.08 -1.69
CA LEU A 66 -14.48 -7.23 -0.53
C LEU A 66 -14.72 -8.69 -0.17
N GLY A 67 -14.75 -9.57 -1.17
CA GLY A 67 -14.91 -11.00 -0.95
C GLY A 67 -13.70 -11.70 -0.35
N SER A 68 -12.56 -11.01 -0.28
CA SER A 68 -11.30 -11.58 0.25
C SER A 68 -11.07 -11.30 1.73
N LYS A 69 -12.02 -10.68 2.42
CA LYS A 69 -11.86 -10.31 3.84
C LYS A 69 -11.55 -11.50 4.75
N GLU A 70 -11.99 -12.69 4.39
CA GLU A 70 -11.72 -13.91 5.16
C GLU A 70 -10.24 -14.29 5.14
N SER A 71 -9.50 -13.81 4.14
CA SER A 71 -8.07 -14.03 4.04
C SER A 71 -7.25 -13.05 4.85
N VAL A 72 -7.89 -12.04 5.44
CA VAL A 72 -7.23 -11.05 6.29
C VAL A 72 -7.20 -11.58 7.71
N LEU A 73 -6.00 -11.76 8.25
CA LEU A 73 -5.78 -12.27 9.60
C LEU A 73 -5.68 -11.14 10.61
N ARG A 74 -5.21 -9.96 10.15
CA ARG A 74 -5.01 -8.79 11.00
C ARG A 74 -4.98 -7.55 10.11
N ASP A 75 -5.73 -6.51 10.48
CA ASP A 75 -5.67 -5.25 9.75
C ASP A 75 -4.26 -4.69 9.79
N SER A 76 -3.70 -4.36 8.64
CA SER A 76 -2.31 -3.91 8.52
C SER A 76 -2.09 -3.09 7.27
N LEU A 77 -1.02 -2.29 7.31
CA LEU A 77 -0.51 -1.59 6.15
C LEU A 77 0.91 -2.06 5.86
N ALA A 78 1.32 -1.96 4.59
CA ALA A 78 2.70 -2.13 4.19
C ALA A 78 3.04 -1.01 3.23
N VAL A 79 4.24 -0.44 3.35
CA VAL A 79 4.69 0.64 2.47
C VAL A 79 5.92 0.16 1.72
N LEU A 80 5.82 0.11 0.40
CA LEU A 80 6.93 -0.27 -0.47
C LEU A 80 7.26 0.89 -1.39
N ARG A 81 8.51 1.33 -1.35
CA ARG A 81 9.01 2.38 -2.24
C ARG A 81 9.82 1.73 -3.36
N PHE A 82 9.54 2.17 -4.58
CA PHE A 82 10.21 1.70 -5.80
C PHE A 82 10.97 2.88 -6.40
N PRO A 83 12.22 3.11 -5.98
CA PRO A 83 12.98 4.29 -6.44
C PRO A 83 13.15 4.38 -7.95
N GLY A 84 13.19 3.24 -8.63
CA GLY A 84 13.27 3.18 -10.09
C GLY A 84 11.95 3.37 -10.82
N GLY A 85 10.85 3.45 -10.07
CA GLY A 85 9.51 3.58 -10.63
C GLY A 85 8.95 2.27 -11.17
N VAL A 86 7.63 2.22 -11.29
CA VAL A 86 6.89 1.08 -11.85
C VAL A 86 5.86 1.65 -12.83
N ASP A 87 5.84 1.09 -14.04
CA ASP A 87 4.81 1.46 -15.02
C ASP A 87 3.47 0.88 -14.56
N TRP A 88 2.57 1.77 -14.21
CA TRP A 88 1.25 1.43 -13.69
C TRP A 88 0.19 1.95 -14.67
N ASP A 89 -0.02 1.18 -15.72
CA ASP A 89 -0.96 1.54 -16.79
C ASP A 89 -0.64 2.91 -17.41
N GLY A 90 0.65 3.23 -17.58
CA GLY A 90 1.11 4.49 -18.14
C GLY A 90 1.49 5.54 -17.11
N PHE A 91 1.21 5.31 -15.81
CA PHE A 91 1.60 6.21 -14.74
C PHE A 91 2.86 5.70 -14.04
N ASP A 92 3.71 6.63 -13.60
CA ASP A 92 4.95 6.30 -12.90
C ASP A 92 4.65 6.21 -11.39
N VAL A 93 4.59 4.99 -10.87
CA VAL A 93 4.35 4.76 -9.44
C VAL A 93 5.68 4.57 -8.74
N ARG A 94 5.89 5.30 -7.66
CA ARG A 94 7.11 5.24 -6.84
C ARG A 94 6.86 4.69 -5.45
N VAL A 95 5.61 4.68 -4.99
CA VAL A 95 5.25 4.18 -3.67
C VAL A 95 3.93 3.42 -3.75
N CYS A 96 3.89 2.26 -3.10
CA CYS A 96 2.65 1.53 -2.88
C CYS A 96 2.38 1.47 -1.38
N VAL A 97 1.17 1.84 -0.97
CA VAL A 97 0.68 1.62 0.38
C VAL A 97 -0.33 0.48 0.29
N ALA A 98 0.13 -0.71 0.62
CA ALA A 98 -0.71 -1.91 0.53
C ALA A 98 -1.58 -2.03 1.78
N ILE A 99 -2.82 -2.44 1.60
CA ILE A 99 -3.81 -2.47 2.67
C ILE A 99 -4.34 -3.89 2.86
N ALA A 100 -4.31 -4.36 4.11
CA ALA A 100 -5.01 -5.56 4.54
C ALA A 100 -6.02 -5.14 5.59
N ALA A 101 -7.30 -5.26 5.30
CA ALA A 101 -8.34 -4.90 6.25
C ALA A 101 -9.60 -5.73 6.00
N ALA A 102 -10.26 -6.15 7.08
CA ALA A 102 -11.50 -6.90 7.03
C ALA A 102 -12.67 -5.98 7.41
N GLY A 103 -13.82 -6.25 6.81
CA GLY A 103 -15.07 -5.58 7.18
C GLY A 103 -15.07 -4.07 6.92
N ASP A 104 -15.75 -3.34 7.80
CA ASP A 104 -15.97 -1.91 7.62
C ASP A 104 -14.73 -1.05 7.83
N GLY A 105 -13.73 -1.56 8.57
CA GLY A 105 -12.45 -0.87 8.76
C GLY A 105 -11.73 -0.58 7.45
N HIS A 106 -11.97 -1.39 6.44
CA HIS A 106 -11.40 -1.23 5.10
C HIS A 106 -11.76 0.15 4.50
N ILE A 107 -13.03 0.53 4.61
CA ILE A 107 -13.51 1.80 4.04
C ILE A 107 -12.89 2.99 4.76
N ASP A 108 -12.82 2.92 6.10
CA ASP A 108 -12.23 4.00 6.90
C ASP A 108 -10.75 4.19 6.60
N ILE A 109 -10.01 3.08 6.47
CA ILE A 109 -8.59 3.13 6.14
C ILE A 109 -8.37 3.74 4.77
N LEU A 110 -9.17 3.33 3.77
CA LEU A 110 -9.06 3.89 2.43
C LEU A 110 -9.34 5.39 2.42
N ALA A 111 -10.36 5.84 3.15
CA ALA A 111 -10.71 7.26 3.21
C ALA A 111 -9.59 8.09 3.85
N GLN A 112 -9.02 7.61 4.95
CA GLN A 112 -7.90 8.28 5.62
C GLN A 112 -6.66 8.36 4.74
N LEU A 113 -6.31 7.25 4.09
CA LEU A 113 -5.16 7.22 3.19
C LEU A 113 -5.35 8.15 2.00
N ALA A 114 -6.53 8.17 1.42
CA ALA A 114 -6.81 9.07 0.30
C ALA A 114 -6.61 10.52 0.70
N THR A 115 -7.08 10.89 1.90
CA THR A 115 -6.92 12.25 2.42
C THR A 115 -5.44 12.64 2.56
N VAL A 116 -4.64 11.74 3.12
CA VAL A 116 -3.20 11.98 3.32
C VAL A 116 -2.46 12.02 1.99
N LEU A 117 -2.70 11.01 1.14
CA LEU A 117 -1.85 10.77 -0.03
C LEU A 117 -2.23 11.63 -1.24
N MET A 118 -3.41 12.24 -1.24
CA MET A 118 -3.79 13.23 -2.26
C MET A 118 -3.23 14.61 -1.96
N ASP A 119 -2.65 14.83 -0.78
CA ASP A 119 -1.88 16.04 -0.49
C ASP A 119 -0.54 15.93 -1.23
N PRO A 120 -0.24 16.82 -2.20
CA PRO A 120 1.00 16.74 -2.98
C PRO A 120 2.27 16.76 -2.15
N ASP A 121 2.28 17.52 -1.05
CA ASP A 121 3.45 17.61 -0.17
C ASP A 121 3.69 16.31 0.58
N ALA A 122 2.63 15.71 1.13
CA ALA A 122 2.73 14.44 1.84
C ALA A 122 3.18 13.32 0.89
N ALA A 123 2.61 13.27 -0.30
CA ALA A 123 2.99 12.28 -1.31
C ALA A 123 4.45 12.43 -1.73
N ALA A 124 4.93 13.68 -1.92
CA ALA A 124 6.32 13.93 -2.28
C ALA A 124 7.27 13.49 -1.16
N ARG A 125 6.93 13.78 0.09
CA ARG A 125 7.73 13.34 1.24
C ARG A 125 7.80 11.82 1.30
N LEU A 126 6.69 11.14 1.02
CA LEU A 126 6.64 9.68 1.02
C LEU A 126 7.51 9.08 -0.09
N ARG A 127 7.44 9.65 -1.31
CA ARG A 127 8.27 9.21 -2.44
C ARG A 127 9.76 9.36 -2.15
N ASN A 128 10.14 10.32 -1.32
CA ASN A 128 11.53 10.64 -0.99
C ASN A 128 11.96 10.13 0.39
N ALA A 129 11.14 9.34 1.05
CA ALA A 129 11.44 8.81 2.38
C ALA A 129 12.71 7.96 2.33
N THR A 130 13.59 8.14 3.30
CA THR A 130 14.87 7.41 3.38
C THR A 130 14.95 6.49 4.59
N SER A 131 13.97 6.55 5.48
CA SER A 131 13.94 5.69 6.67
C SER A 131 12.50 5.30 7.00
N PRO A 132 12.30 4.17 7.69
CA PRO A 132 10.97 3.80 8.17
C PRO A 132 10.33 4.87 9.08
N ASP A 133 11.14 5.56 9.88
CA ASP A 133 10.65 6.63 10.75
C ASP A 133 10.03 7.78 9.94
N ASP A 134 10.62 8.12 8.79
CA ASP A 134 10.05 9.15 7.91
C ASP A 134 8.64 8.77 7.49
N VAL A 135 8.44 7.52 7.09
CA VAL A 135 7.14 7.03 6.63
C VAL A 135 6.12 7.10 7.76
N ILE A 136 6.49 6.61 8.93
CA ILE A 136 5.61 6.60 10.09
C ILE A 136 5.21 8.03 10.46
N THR A 137 6.18 8.94 10.50
CA THR A 137 5.94 10.35 10.81
C THR A 137 4.96 10.99 9.82
N ILE A 138 5.14 10.75 8.52
CA ILE A 138 4.27 11.31 7.50
C ILE A 138 2.82 10.85 7.72
N LEU A 139 2.63 9.56 7.95
CA LEU A 139 1.28 9.01 8.13
C LEU A 139 0.64 9.46 9.44
N GLU A 140 1.41 9.66 10.50
CA GLU A 140 0.90 10.16 11.77
C GLU A 140 0.51 11.64 11.71
N GLU A 141 1.37 12.48 11.14
CA GLU A 141 1.14 13.91 11.08
C GLU A 141 -0.08 14.26 10.24
N GLU A 142 -0.20 13.64 9.07
CA GLU A 142 -1.26 13.99 8.14
C GLU A 142 -2.60 13.36 8.52
N ALA A 143 -2.60 12.31 9.33
CA ALA A 143 -3.82 11.64 9.75
C ALA A 143 -4.52 12.34 10.94
N THR A 144 -3.86 13.30 11.55
CA THR A 144 -4.45 14.11 12.65
C THR A 144 -4.95 15.49 12.17
#